data_d5db5fa97fbf3cf37e1df744d54103e1
#
_entry.id   d5db5fa97fbf3cf37e1df744d54103e1
#
_cell.length_a   1.000
_cell.length_b   1.000
_cell.length_c   1.000
_cell.angle_alpha   90.00
_cell.angle_beta   90.00
_cell.angle_gamma   90.00
#
_symmetry.space_group_name_H-M   'P 1'
#
loop_
_entity.id
_entity.type
_entity.pdbx_description
1 polymer ?
#
loop_
_entity_poly.entity_id
_entity_poly.type
_entity_poly.pdbx_seq_one_letter_code
_entity_poly.pdbx_strand_id
1 'polypeptide(L)'
;TQIDPLVVVVGFGIALVMWLRRAWLRKAFALGATFFDKETAPPSGVTLRTKDWCSRQKPLANYKEIIPESRAPRRSPHTVEPRVHWKFRAISERRFPATFLAQVPSGRVVGAPGFVMTPDGQILADVSKEWFFTPNQHSLFFKVKLPPLQKLSGTTVTLAAISGGTYFHWLTDVLPRLALLEKAGIRLADVDRFIVNDSRAPFLRKTLDLLGIPEKKRVFTSARFHAQCETLLVPSMPGPSGQCPQWAIAFLRETFFPKIERGSAPQRIYISRQRSRYRRLLNEAPVRDLLLSRGFREVFLEELPFIKQVELFASASAVVAPHGAGLTNLAFCSPGTKVLELFSPNYVNECFWDLAEETRLDYHYLLGEGKQPAENADPHRVEEDIRVDCEKLRRTLEAAGLK
;
A
#
# COMPACT_ATOMS: atom_id res chain seq x y z
N THR A 1 14.02 23.65 -15.85
CA THR A 1 14.41 22.27 -15.55
C THR A 1 14.74 21.57 -16.84
N GLN A 2 16.02 21.60 -17.22
CA GLN A 2 16.52 20.77 -18.33
C GLN A 2 16.59 19.33 -17.79
N ILE A 3 15.68 18.49 -18.30
CA ILE A 3 15.80 17.03 -18.14
C ILE A 3 17.02 16.63 -18.95
N ASP A 4 17.94 15.86 -18.34
CA ASP A 4 19.15 15.38 -19.01
C ASP A 4 18.75 14.72 -20.34
N PRO A 5 19.25 15.20 -21.50
CA PRO A 5 18.91 14.66 -22.81
C PRO A 5 19.18 13.16 -22.92
N LEU A 6 20.14 12.64 -22.15
CA LEU A 6 20.45 11.20 -22.10
C LEU A 6 19.32 10.39 -21.45
N VAL A 7 18.71 10.91 -20.41
CA VAL A 7 17.56 10.26 -19.72
C VAL A 7 16.33 10.25 -20.62
N VAL A 8 16.13 11.31 -21.38
CA VAL A 8 15.03 11.39 -22.36
C VAL A 8 15.26 10.43 -23.51
N VAL A 9 16.47 10.36 -24.05
CA VAL A 9 16.82 9.46 -25.17
C VAL A 9 16.75 7.99 -24.76
N VAL A 10 17.25 7.64 -23.56
CA VAL A 10 17.15 6.28 -23.01
C VAL A 10 15.69 5.91 -22.73
N GLY A 11 14.90 6.82 -22.16
CA GLY A 11 13.47 6.63 -21.93
C GLY A 11 12.68 6.45 -23.24
N PHE A 12 12.97 7.25 -24.27
CA PHE A 12 12.37 7.10 -25.61
C PHE A 12 12.82 5.80 -26.31
N GLY A 13 14.09 5.41 -26.20
CA GLY A 13 14.62 4.16 -26.75
C GLY A 13 13.94 2.94 -26.14
N ILE A 14 13.79 2.90 -24.82
CA ILE A 14 13.09 1.83 -24.10
C ILE A 14 11.61 1.81 -24.51
N ALA A 15 10.94 2.95 -24.56
CA ALA A 15 9.54 3.06 -24.96
C ALA A 15 9.32 2.60 -26.41
N LEU A 16 10.23 2.95 -27.32
CA LEU A 16 10.18 2.54 -28.72
C LEU A 16 10.41 1.03 -28.87
N VAL A 17 11.41 0.47 -28.19
CA VAL A 17 11.69 -0.98 -28.19
C VAL A 17 10.49 -1.75 -27.59
N MET A 18 9.91 -1.25 -26.53
CA MET A 18 8.72 -1.83 -25.93
C MET A 18 7.50 -1.72 -26.86
N TRP A 19 7.33 -0.60 -27.57
CA TRP A 19 6.27 -0.41 -28.54
C TRP A 19 6.42 -1.32 -29.77
N LEU A 20 7.63 -1.42 -30.33
CA LEU A 20 7.95 -2.32 -31.46
C LEU A 20 7.74 -3.78 -31.08
N ARG A 21 8.21 -4.20 -29.89
CA ARG A 21 7.99 -5.54 -29.34
C ARG A 21 6.49 -5.82 -29.14
N ARG A 22 5.72 -4.85 -28.67
CA ARG A 22 4.27 -4.96 -28.52
C ARG A 22 3.55 -5.08 -29.86
N ALA A 23 3.92 -4.27 -30.84
CA ALA A 23 3.37 -4.32 -32.19
C ALA A 23 3.70 -5.65 -32.87
N TRP A 24 4.93 -6.14 -32.70
CA TRP A 24 5.37 -7.43 -33.20
C TRP A 24 4.63 -8.59 -32.52
N LEU A 25 4.54 -8.58 -31.20
CA LEU A 25 3.79 -9.58 -30.43
C LEU A 25 2.31 -9.58 -30.82
N ARG A 26 1.66 -8.42 -30.98
CA ARG A 26 0.27 -8.34 -31.45
C ARG A 26 0.10 -8.96 -32.85
N LYS A 27 1.01 -8.67 -33.79
CA LYS A 27 1.00 -9.29 -35.12
C LYS A 27 1.30 -10.78 -35.07
N ALA A 28 2.28 -11.19 -34.31
CA ALA A 28 2.61 -12.60 -34.10
C ALA A 28 1.42 -13.36 -33.45
N PHE A 29 0.74 -12.74 -32.48
CA PHE A 29 -0.48 -13.30 -31.88
C PHE A 29 -1.66 -13.32 -32.84
N ALA A 30 -1.86 -12.29 -33.66
CA ALA A 30 -2.92 -12.29 -34.69
C ALA A 30 -2.71 -13.38 -35.73
N LEU A 31 -1.46 -13.66 -36.10
CA LEU A 31 -1.06 -14.76 -36.99
C LEU A 31 -1.03 -16.11 -36.28
N GLY A 32 -0.75 -16.17 -34.99
CA GLY A 32 -0.62 -17.38 -34.19
C GLY A 32 -1.84 -17.71 -33.31
N ALA A 33 -2.92 -16.94 -33.39
CA ALA A 33 -4.13 -17.12 -32.57
C ALA A 33 -4.79 -18.51 -32.74
N THR A 34 -4.43 -19.24 -33.79
CA THR A 34 -4.80 -20.64 -34.00
C THR A 34 -3.94 -21.63 -33.22
N PHE A 35 -2.76 -21.21 -32.69
CA PHE A 35 -1.80 -22.09 -32.01
C PHE A 35 -1.76 -21.91 -30.47
N PHE A 36 -2.36 -20.85 -29.92
CA PHE A 36 -2.39 -20.64 -28.48
C PHE A 36 -3.75 -20.97 -27.91
N ASP A 37 -3.75 -21.80 -26.89
CA ASP A 37 -4.90 -22.06 -26.06
C ASP A 37 -5.42 -20.73 -25.48
N LYS A 38 -6.70 -20.43 -25.72
CA LYS A 38 -7.36 -19.19 -25.24
C LYS A 38 -7.23 -18.99 -23.73
N GLU A 39 -7.08 -20.07 -22.98
CA GLU A 39 -6.96 -20.03 -21.52
C GLU A 39 -5.63 -19.37 -21.08
N THR A 40 -4.54 -19.54 -21.83
CA THR A 40 -3.22 -19.01 -21.48
C THR A 40 -2.77 -17.82 -22.32
N ALA A 41 -3.65 -17.30 -23.18
CA ALA A 41 -3.36 -16.11 -23.97
C ALA A 41 -3.20 -14.87 -23.07
N PRO A 42 -2.22 -13.98 -23.39
CA PRO A 42 -2.12 -12.67 -22.74
C PRO A 42 -3.36 -11.81 -22.95
N PRO A 43 -3.52 -10.74 -22.15
CA PRO A 43 -4.65 -9.85 -22.31
C PRO A 43 -4.73 -9.26 -23.73
N SER A 44 -5.96 -9.14 -24.25
CA SER A 44 -6.26 -8.53 -25.55
C SER A 44 -6.37 -7.01 -25.46
N GLY A 45 -6.67 -6.47 -24.28
CA GLY A 45 -6.87 -5.05 -24.08
C GLY A 45 -6.96 -4.63 -22.61
N VAL A 46 -7.34 -3.39 -22.39
CA VAL A 46 -7.53 -2.79 -21.07
C VAL A 46 -8.85 -2.02 -21.02
N THR A 47 -9.58 -2.20 -19.94
CA THR A 47 -10.73 -1.37 -19.57
C THR A 47 -10.32 -0.48 -18.39
N LEU A 48 -10.43 0.84 -18.55
CA LEU A 48 -9.95 1.80 -17.56
C LEU A 48 -10.76 1.79 -16.28
N ARG A 49 -12.08 1.54 -16.38
CA ARG A 49 -12.99 1.52 -15.23
C ARG A 49 -13.81 0.22 -15.24
N THR A 50 -13.74 -0.50 -14.14
CA THR A 50 -14.53 -1.73 -13.92
C THR A 50 -16.02 -1.51 -14.14
N LYS A 51 -16.54 -0.34 -13.74
CA LYS A 51 -17.95 0.06 -13.97
C LYS A 51 -18.36 -0.03 -15.44
N ASP A 52 -17.49 0.43 -16.34
CA ASP A 52 -17.79 0.46 -17.77
C ASP A 52 -17.87 -0.95 -18.37
N TRP A 53 -17.00 -1.85 -17.92
CA TRP A 53 -17.06 -3.25 -18.33
C TRP A 53 -18.34 -3.93 -17.81
N CYS A 54 -18.63 -3.81 -16.51
CA CYS A 54 -19.82 -4.39 -15.90
C CYS A 54 -21.11 -3.90 -16.58
N SER A 55 -21.17 -2.62 -16.96
CA SER A 55 -22.34 -2.04 -17.62
C SER A 55 -22.61 -2.68 -18.99
N ARG A 56 -21.56 -3.07 -19.72
CA ARG A 56 -21.69 -3.75 -21.02
C ARG A 56 -22.05 -5.23 -20.90
N GLN A 57 -21.82 -5.82 -19.72
CA GLN A 57 -22.03 -7.26 -19.48
C GLN A 57 -23.32 -7.58 -18.69
N LYS A 58 -24.21 -6.62 -18.49
CA LYS A 58 -25.49 -6.85 -17.79
C LYS A 58 -26.36 -7.87 -18.56
N PRO A 59 -27.09 -8.74 -17.85
CA PRO A 59 -27.24 -8.85 -16.39
C PRO A 59 -26.19 -9.74 -15.71
N LEU A 60 -25.26 -10.30 -16.45
CA LEU A 60 -24.30 -11.30 -15.94
C LEU A 60 -23.29 -10.73 -14.94
N ALA A 61 -22.79 -9.50 -15.18
CA ALA A 61 -21.88 -8.80 -14.29
C ALA A 61 -22.62 -7.74 -13.48
N ASN A 62 -22.15 -7.52 -12.24
CA ASN A 62 -22.74 -6.52 -11.35
C ASN A 62 -21.66 -5.54 -10.85
N TYR A 63 -22.08 -4.30 -10.61
CA TYR A 63 -21.25 -3.23 -10.04
C TYR A 63 -22.07 -2.45 -9.03
N LYS A 64 -21.60 -2.39 -7.79
CA LYS A 64 -22.22 -1.63 -6.71
C LYS A 64 -21.20 -0.63 -6.15
N GLU A 65 -21.50 0.66 -6.24
CA GLU A 65 -20.76 1.68 -5.50
C GLU A 65 -21.06 1.54 -4.01
N ILE A 66 -20.02 1.59 -3.16
CA ILE A 66 -20.15 1.30 -1.73
C ILE A 66 -19.93 2.56 -0.89
N ILE A 67 -18.86 3.29 -1.13
CA ILE A 67 -18.53 4.53 -0.43
C ILE A 67 -18.29 5.60 -1.51
N PRO A 68 -18.98 6.73 -1.45
CA PRO A 68 -18.82 7.80 -2.44
C PRO A 68 -17.41 8.41 -2.38
N GLU A 69 -17.06 9.12 -3.46
CA GLU A 69 -15.85 9.94 -3.49
C GLU A 69 -15.81 10.92 -2.32
N SER A 70 -14.64 11.09 -1.74
CA SER A 70 -14.43 12.09 -0.68
C SER A 70 -13.13 12.85 -0.88
N ARG A 71 -13.04 14.02 -0.24
CA ARG A 71 -11.86 14.87 -0.19
C ARG A 71 -11.49 15.16 1.25
N ALA A 72 -10.21 15.14 1.55
CA ALA A 72 -9.70 15.41 2.88
C ALA A 72 -8.61 16.47 2.80
N PRO A 73 -8.81 17.66 3.42
CA PRO A 73 -7.79 18.67 3.49
C PRO A 73 -6.57 18.18 4.28
N ARG A 74 -5.41 18.75 3.99
CA ARG A 74 -4.14 18.41 4.64
C ARG A 74 -3.59 19.63 5.38
N ARG A 75 -3.28 19.44 6.66
CA ARG A 75 -2.53 20.42 7.45
C ARG A 75 -1.05 20.30 7.15
N SER A 76 -0.34 21.42 7.17
CA SER A 76 1.11 21.38 7.04
C SER A 76 1.73 20.63 8.23
N PRO A 77 2.70 19.71 8.00
CA PRO A 77 3.40 19.06 9.12
C PRO A 77 4.29 20.05 9.87
N HIS A 78 4.53 19.78 11.15
CA HIS A 78 5.43 20.57 11.97
C HIS A 78 6.89 20.19 11.72
N THR A 79 7.79 21.20 11.74
CA THR A 79 9.23 20.98 11.61
C THR A 79 10.00 22.17 12.17
N VAL A 80 11.24 21.95 12.57
CA VAL A 80 12.22 22.99 12.92
C VAL A 80 13.08 23.42 11.73
N GLU A 81 12.88 22.81 10.57
CA GLU A 81 13.54 23.23 9.34
C GLU A 81 13.05 24.62 8.93
N PRO A 82 13.90 25.43 8.27
CA PRO A 82 13.52 26.81 7.87
C PRO A 82 12.29 26.86 6.98
N ARG A 83 12.01 25.78 6.25
CA ARG A 83 10.87 25.64 5.35
C ARG A 83 10.37 24.21 5.34
N VAL A 84 9.05 24.04 5.32
CA VAL A 84 8.43 22.73 5.12
C VAL A 84 8.85 22.13 3.77
N HIS A 85 9.20 20.85 3.75
CA HIS A 85 9.66 20.18 2.54
C HIS A 85 8.61 20.25 1.42
N TRP A 86 9.06 20.42 0.17
CA TRP A 86 8.19 20.70 -0.98
C TRP A 86 7.13 19.61 -1.23
N LYS A 87 7.40 18.36 -0.96
CA LYS A 87 6.43 17.25 -1.11
C LYS A 87 5.19 17.46 -0.24
N PHE A 88 5.36 17.89 0.99
CA PHE A 88 4.21 18.21 1.87
C PHE A 88 3.48 19.46 1.40
N ARG A 89 4.22 20.50 0.99
CA ARG A 89 3.63 21.76 0.49
C ARG A 89 2.86 21.60 -0.81
N ALA A 90 3.20 20.59 -1.63
CA ALA A 90 2.51 20.31 -2.87
C ALA A 90 1.11 19.69 -2.68
N ILE A 91 0.75 19.30 -1.44
CA ILE A 91 -0.47 18.58 -1.14
C ILE A 91 -1.32 19.37 -0.17
N SER A 92 -2.35 20.03 -0.68
CA SER A 92 -3.34 20.76 0.13
C SER A 92 -4.56 19.90 0.49
N GLU A 93 -4.87 18.89 -0.32
CA GLU A 93 -5.94 17.91 -0.08
C GLU A 93 -5.61 16.57 -0.70
N ARG A 94 -6.25 15.52 -0.20
CA ARG A 94 -6.29 14.20 -0.83
C ARG A 94 -7.69 13.91 -1.32
N ARG A 95 -7.76 13.27 -2.49
CA ARG A 95 -8.99 12.80 -3.11
C ARG A 95 -9.03 11.29 -3.04
N PHE A 96 -10.04 10.76 -2.40
CA PHE A 96 -10.32 9.33 -2.33
C PHE A 96 -11.45 9.01 -3.32
N PRO A 97 -11.18 8.24 -4.38
CA PRO A 97 -12.20 7.85 -5.34
C PRO A 97 -13.34 7.07 -4.69
N ALA A 98 -14.51 7.09 -5.30
CA ALA A 98 -15.60 6.20 -4.91
C ALA A 98 -15.14 4.75 -4.93
N THR A 99 -15.48 4.00 -3.88
CA THR A 99 -15.17 2.58 -3.79
C THR A 99 -16.32 1.74 -4.28
N PHE A 100 -16.04 0.53 -4.71
CA PHE A 100 -17.04 -0.36 -5.26
C PHE A 100 -16.77 -1.82 -4.94
N LEU A 101 -17.81 -2.63 -5.12
CA LEU A 101 -17.71 -4.07 -5.27
C LEU A 101 -18.24 -4.46 -6.65
N ALA A 102 -17.42 -5.15 -7.43
CA ALA A 102 -17.82 -5.71 -8.72
C ALA A 102 -17.89 -7.23 -8.65
N GLN A 103 -18.86 -7.80 -9.37
CA GLN A 103 -18.98 -9.23 -9.62
C GLN A 103 -18.62 -9.49 -11.09
N VAL A 104 -17.60 -10.31 -11.30
CA VAL A 104 -17.06 -10.65 -12.61
C VAL A 104 -17.17 -12.17 -12.80
N PRO A 105 -18.23 -12.67 -13.44
CA PRO A 105 -18.37 -14.09 -13.74
C PRO A 105 -17.21 -14.56 -14.62
N SER A 106 -16.66 -15.72 -14.33
CA SER A 106 -15.49 -16.27 -15.03
C SER A 106 -14.28 -15.34 -15.08
N GLY A 107 -14.20 -14.36 -14.15
CA GLY A 107 -13.08 -13.45 -14.02
C GLY A 107 -11.78 -14.18 -13.68
N ARG A 108 -10.66 -13.64 -14.15
CA ARG A 108 -9.34 -14.24 -13.96
C ARG A 108 -8.46 -13.35 -13.06
N VAL A 109 -7.60 -13.99 -12.28
CA VAL A 109 -6.60 -13.31 -11.44
C VAL A 109 -5.22 -13.84 -11.80
N VAL A 110 -4.26 -12.93 -12.07
CA VAL A 110 -2.96 -13.26 -12.67
C VAL A 110 -1.80 -12.65 -11.89
N GLY A 111 -0.78 -13.47 -11.66
CA GLY A 111 0.52 -13.06 -11.10
C GLY A 111 0.50 -12.75 -9.61
N ALA A 112 1.67 -12.50 -9.05
CA ALA A 112 1.83 -12.17 -7.63
C ALA A 112 1.05 -10.93 -7.18
N PRO A 113 0.89 -9.86 -8.01
CA PRO A 113 0.05 -8.71 -7.65
C PRO A 113 -1.46 -8.98 -7.71
N GLY A 114 -1.88 -10.13 -8.26
CA GLY A 114 -3.31 -10.44 -8.38
C GLY A 114 -4.05 -9.57 -9.39
N PHE A 115 -3.46 -9.31 -10.55
CA PHE A 115 -4.09 -8.53 -11.61
C PHE A 115 -5.39 -9.16 -12.09
N VAL A 116 -6.44 -8.38 -12.19
CA VAL A 116 -7.77 -8.84 -12.58
C VAL A 116 -7.96 -8.72 -14.08
N MET A 117 -8.33 -9.83 -14.68
CA MET A 117 -8.71 -9.90 -16.10
C MET A 117 -10.16 -10.39 -16.23
N THR A 118 -10.86 -9.85 -17.18
CA THR A 118 -12.20 -10.27 -17.57
C THR A 118 -12.16 -11.56 -18.43
N PRO A 119 -13.26 -12.29 -18.56
CA PRO A 119 -13.29 -13.49 -19.41
C PRO A 119 -13.02 -13.20 -20.89
N ASP A 120 -13.33 -11.99 -21.37
CA ASP A 120 -13.05 -11.51 -22.74
C ASP A 120 -11.62 -10.94 -22.88
N GLY A 121 -10.75 -11.14 -21.86
CA GLY A 121 -9.32 -10.84 -21.93
C GLY A 121 -8.94 -9.38 -21.68
N GLN A 122 -9.82 -8.57 -21.07
CA GLN A 122 -9.47 -7.18 -20.73
C GLN A 122 -8.86 -7.12 -19.32
N ILE A 123 -7.82 -6.32 -19.11
CA ILE A 123 -7.33 -5.95 -17.78
C ILE A 123 -8.25 -4.88 -17.20
N LEU A 124 -8.71 -5.04 -15.97
CA LEU A 124 -9.45 -4.00 -15.24
C LEU A 124 -8.43 -3.07 -14.55
N ALA A 125 -8.16 -1.92 -15.17
CA ALA A 125 -7.03 -1.05 -14.81
C ALA A 125 -7.17 -0.38 -13.45
N ASP A 126 -8.38 -0.05 -13.03
CA ASP A 126 -8.66 0.60 -11.74
C ASP A 126 -8.40 -0.30 -10.53
N VAL A 127 -8.33 -1.62 -10.73
CA VAL A 127 -7.99 -2.62 -9.69
C VAL A 127 -6.71 -3.41 -9.98
N SER A 128 -6.03 -3.12 -11.08
CA SER A 128 -4.82 -3.84 -11.53
C SER A 128 -3.67 -2.87 -11.83
N LYS A 129 -3.43 -1.92 -10.93
CA LYS A 129 -2.37 -0.91 -11.10
C LYS A 129 -0.98 -1.53 -10.98
N GLU A 130 -0.04 -0.98 -11.74
CA GLU A 130 1.39 -1.24 -11.62
C GLU A 130 2.14 0.06 -11.32
N TRP A 131 3.28 -0.07 -10.63
CA TRP A 131 4.20 1.04 -10.46
C TRP A 131 4.87 1.37 -11.79
N PHE A 132 4.97 2.66 -12.12
CA PHE A 132 5.69 3.18 -13.28
C PHE A 132 5.11 2.83 -14.66
N PHE A 133 3.98 2.13 -14.73
CA PHE A 133 3.32 1.78 -15.99
C PHE A 133 1.95 2.43 -16.12
N THR A 134 1.66 2.94 -17.29
CA THR A 134 0.29 3.34 -17.65
C THR A 134 -0.55 2.08 -17.95
N PRO A 135 -1.89 2.15 -17.88
CA PRO A 135 -2.74 1.00 -18.17
C PRO A 135 -2.45 0.33 -19.52
N ASN A 136 -2.10 1.13 -20.54
CA ASN A 136 -1.75 0.63 -21.87
C ASN A 136 -0.36 0.00 -21.97
N GLN A 137 0.48 0.18 -20.93
CA GLN A 137 1.84 -0.37 -20.84
C GLN A 137 1.93 -1.50 -19.81
N HIS A 138 0.80 -2.03 -19.36
CA HIS A 138 0.73 -3.05 -18.32
C HIS A 138 1.62 -4.27 -18.67
N SER A 139 2.38 -4.78 -17.68
CA SER A 139 3.39 -5.83 -17.88
C SER A 139 2.83 -7.13 -18.46
N LEU A 140 1.56 -7.44 -18.22
CA LEU A 140 0.90 -8.62 -18.79
C LEU A 140 0.83 -8.58 -20.32
N PHE A 141 0.85 -7.41 -20.96
CA PHE A 141 0.89 -7.29 -22.43
C PHE A 141 2.21 -7.76 -23.05
N PHE A 142 3.26 -7.85 -22.23
CA PHE A 142 4.58 -8.29 -22.69
C PHE A 142 4.83 -9.78 -22.42
N LYS A 143 3.88 -10.48 -21.87
CA LYS A 143 3.96 -11.94 -21.70
C LYS A 143 3.67 -12.61 -23.04
N VAL A 144 4.45 -13.62 -23.37
CA VAL A 144 4.19 -14.48 -24.55
C VAL A 144 3.02 -15.43 -24.21
N LYS A 145 3.01 -15.95 -22.98
CA LYS A 145 2.01 -16.88 -22.50
C LYS A 145 1.80 -16.64 -21.00
N LEU A 146 0.56 -16.70 -20.55
CA LEU A 146 0.24 -16.75 -19.13
C LEU A 146 0.51 -18.14 -18.55
N PRO A 147 0.73 -18.26 -17.25
CA PRO A 147 0.85 -19.57 -16.59
C PRO A 147 -0.38 -20.46 -16.85
N PRO A 148 -0.26 -21.77 -16.62
CA PRO A 148 -1.41 -22.68 -16.71
C PRO A 148 -2.57 -22.20 -15.86
N LEU A 149 -3.78 -22.28 -16.43
CA LEU A 149 -5.00 -21.82 -15.77
C LEU A 149 -5.49 -22.87 -14.77
N GLN A 150 -5.72 -22.45 -13.52
CA GLN A 150 -6.48 -23.22 -12.55
C GLN A 150 -7.93 -22.71 -12.48
N LYS A 151 -8.90 -23.59 -12.32
CA LYS A 151 -10.31 -23.23 -12.18
C LYS A 151 -10.72 -23.30 -10.71
N LEU A 152 -11.32 -22.21 -10.21
CA LEU A 152 -11.83 -22.12 -8.85
C LEU A 152 -13.36 -22.03 -8.89
N SER A 153 -14.01 -23.05 -8.32
CA SER A 153 -15.48 -23.10 -8.20
C SER A 153 -15.97 -22.22 -7.05
N GLY A 154 -17.23 -21.82 -7.12
CA GLY A 154 -17.91 -21.02 -6.12
C GLY A 154 -17.51 -19.54 -6.15
N THR A 155 -17.81 -18.85 -5.06
CA THR A 155 -17.56 -17.41 -4.90
C THR A 155 -16.16 -17.14 -4.38
N THR A 156 -15.35 -16.45 -5.16
CA THR A 156 -13.97 -16.09 -4.83
C THR A 156 -13.84 -14.57 -4.73
N VAL A 157 -13.21 -14.08 -3.67
CA VAL A 157 -12.84 -12.66 -3.50
C VAL A 157 -11.36 -12.49 -3.82
N THR A 158 -11.00 -11.50 -4.64
CA THR A 158 -9.60 -11.10 -4.79
C THR A 158 -9.26 -9.91 -3.93
N LEU A 159 -8.32 -10.09 -3.01
CA LEU A 159 -7.76 -9.03 -2.16
C LEU A 159 -6.31 -8.71 -2.54
N ALA A 160 -5.68 -9.55 -3.38
CA ALA A 160 -4.31 -9.33 -3.78
C ALA A 160 -4.13 -7.98 -4.50
N ALA A 161 -3.03 -7.31 -4.20
CA ALA A 161 -2.68 -6.01 -4.75
C ALA A 161 -1.17 -5.91 -4.97
N ILE A 162 -0.73 -4.91 -5.75
CA ILE A 162 0.70 -4.63 -5.89
C ILE A 162 1.31 -4.33 -4.52
N SER A 163 2.47 -4.93 -4.24
CA SER A 163 3.15 -4.84 -2.94
C SER A 163 2.33 -5.30 -1.72
N GLY A 164 1.15 -5.89 -1.92
CA GLY A 164 0.24 -6.32 -0.84
C GLY A 164 0.81 -7.37 0.12
N GLY A 165 1.93 -8.00 -0.20
CA GLY A 165 2.67 -8.86 0.72
C GLY A 165 3.55 -8.12 1.73
N THR A 166 3.67 -6.78 1.64
CA THR A 166 4.42 -5.95 2.60
C THR A 166 3.50 -5.36 3.66
N TYR A 167 4.03 -5.11 4.86
CA TYR A 167 3.25 -4.71 6.03
C TYR A 167 2.38 -3.47 5.78
N PHE A 168 2.95 -2.42 5.17
CA PHE A 168 2.23 -1.19 4.86
C PHE A 168 1.04 -1.45 3.94
N HIS A 169 1.28 -1.97 2.75
CA HIS A 169 0.23 -2.21 1.76
C HIS A 169 -0.79 -3.27 2.20
N TRP A 170 -0.36 -4.23 3.02
CA TRP A 170 -1.26 -5.21 3.60
C TRP A 170 -2.34 -4.55 4.47
N LEU A 171 -1.92 -3.65 5.36
CA LEU A 171 -2.85 -2.96 6.27
C LEU A 171 -3.63 -1.84 5.58
N THR A 172 -3.04 -1.14 4.60
CA THR A 172 -3.69 0.04 3.99
C THR A 172 -4.45 -0.28 2.72
N ASP A 173 -3.96 -1.20 1.90
CA ASP A 173 -4.50 -1.45 0.55
C ASP A 173 -5.25 -2.79 0.46
N VAL A 174 -4.91 -3.79 1.29
CA VAL A 174 -5.46 -5.15 1.19
C VAL A 174 -6.58 -5.39 2.20
N LEU A 175 -6.29 -5.34 3.50
CA LEU A 175 -7.26 -5.70 4.54
C LEU A 175 -8.54 -4.84 4.51
N PRO A 176 -8.49 -3.50 4.33
CA PRO A 176 -9.69 -2.68 4.35
C PRO A 176 -10.70 -3.01 3.24
N ARG A 177 -10.27 -3.69 2.19
CA ARG A 177 -11.18 -4.14 1.11
C ARG A 177 -12.23 -5.13 1.61
N LEU A 178 -12.01 -5.80 2.73
CA LEU A 178 -13.01 -6.66 3.40
C LEU A 178 -14.22 -5.86 3.90
N ALA A 179 -14.02 -4.63 4.36
CA ALA A 179 -15.12 -3.76 4.74
C ALA A 179 -16.10 -3.48 3.58
N LEU A 180 -15.62 -3.49 2.34
CA LEU A 180 -16.48 -3.28 1.18
C LEU A 180 -17.41 -4.46 0.94
N LEU A 181 -16.99 -5.68 1.28
CA LEU A 181 -17.85 -6.86 1.24
C LEU A 181 -18.97 -6.77 2.29
N GLU A 182 -18.60 -6.46 3.53
CA GLU A 182 -19.55 -6.32 4.64
C GLU A 182 -20.60 -5.23 4.35
N LYS A 183 -20.13 -4.06 3.89
CA LYS A 183 -21.02 -2.95 3.48
C LYS A 183 -21.88 -3.29 2.25
N ALA A 184 -21.47 -4.23 1.42
CA ALA A 184 -22.28 -4.76 0.32
C ALA A 184 -23.31 -5.80 0.79
N GLY A 185 -23.25 -6.25 2.06
CA GLY A 185 -24.11 -7.29 2.63
C GLY A 185 -23.58 -8.71 2.45
N ILE A 186 -22.30 -8.87 2.10
CA ILE A 186 -21.66 -10.17 1.90
C ILE A 186 -20.88 -10.53 3.17
N ARG A 187 -21.29 -11.61 3.84
CA ARG A 187 -20.58 -12.13 5.00
C ARG A 187 -19.33 -12.90 4.56
N LEU A 188 -18.21 -12.77 5.27
CA LEU A 188 -16.98 -13.50 4.96
C LEU A 188 -17.15 -15.03 5.03
N ALA A 189 -18.11 -15.49 5.84
CA ALA A 189 -18.45 -16.92 5.92
C ALA A 189 -19.02 -17.48 4.62
N ASP A 190 -19.72 -16.67 3.83
CA ASP A 190 -20.38 -17.06 2.58
C ASP A 190 -19.41 -17.06 1.37
N VAL A 191 -18.19 -16.57 1.55
CA VAL A 191 -17.15 -16.59 0.53
C VAL A 191 -16.41 -17.94 0.58
N ASP A 192 -16.27 -18.59 -0.56
CA ASP A 192 -15.60 -19.88 -0.65
C ASP A 192 -14.07 -19.75 -0.62
N ARG A 193 -13.52 -18.70 -1.27
CA ARG A 193 -12.06 -18.49 -1.38
C ARG A 193 -11.69 -17.02 -1.34
N PHE A 194 -10.51 -16.75 -0.76
CA PHE A 194 -9.87 -15.43 -0.73
C PHE A 194 -8.52 -15.51 -1.41
N ILE A 195 -8.38 -14.87 -2.56
CA ILE A 195 -7.09 -14.71 -3.23
C ILE A 195 -6.34 -13.56 -2.57
N VAL A 196 -5.20 -13.86 -1.98
CA VAL A 196 -4.37 -12.92 -1.21
C VAL A 196 -2.92 -13.02 -1.65
N ASN A 197 -2.16 -11.94 -1.45
CA ASN A 197 -0.72 -11.98 -1.68
C ASN A 197 -0.04 -13.01 -0.78
N ASP A 198 0.99 -13.68 -1.29
CA ASP A 198 1.85 -14.48 -0.44
C ASP A 198 2.92 -13.62 0.24
N SER A 199 3.22 -13.96 1.48
CA SER A 199 4.32 -13.42 2.24
C SER A 199 4.80 -14.45 3.26
N ARG A 200 6.11 -14.52 3.44
CA ARG A 200 6.71 -15.33 4.52
C ARG A 200 6.53 -14.68 5.89
N ALA A 201 6.17 -13.40 5.93
CA ALA A 201 6.02 -12.66 7.17
C ALA A 201 4.78 -13.13 7.96
N PRO A 202 4.92 -13.41 9.27
CA PRO A 202 3.86 -13.99 10.10
C PRO A 202 2.59 -13.12 10.20
N PHE A 203 2.72 -11.78 10.07
CA PHE A 203 1.60 -10.85 10.22
C PHE A 203 0.45 -11.15 9.26
N LEU A 204 0.76 -11.55 8.02
CA LEU A 204 -0.25 -11.78 7.00
C LEU A 204 -1.18 -12.94 7.39
N ARG A 205 -0.62 -14.09 7.73
CA ARG A 205 -1.41 -15.25 8.17
C ARG A 205 -2.15 -14.96 9.47
N LYS A 206 -1.45 -14.32 10.43
CA LYS A 206 -2.03 -14.00 11.74
C LYS A 206 -3.22 -13.04 11.65
N THR A 207 -3.16 -12.03 10.80
CA THR A 207 -4.30 -11.10 10.62
C THR A 207 -5.48 -11.79 9.94
N LEU A 208 -5.25 -12.70 8.99
CA LEU A 208 -6.31 -13.52 8.39
C LEU A 208 -6.96 -14.45 9.43
N ASP A 209 -6.18 -15.04 10.36
CA ASP A 209 -6.72 -15.82 11.47
C ASP A 209 -7.63 -14.97 12.36
N LEU A 210 -7.16 -13.78 12.72
CA LEU A 210 -7.91 -12.83 13.56
C LEU A 210 -9.20 -12.34 12.90
N LEU A 211 -9.25 -12.32 11.57
CA LEU A 211 -10.43 -11.99 10.77
C LEU A 211 -11.38 -13.19 10.57
N GLY A 212 -11.03 -14.36 11.11
CA GLY A 212 -11.84 -15.57 10.97
C GLY A 212 -11.85 -16.16 9.56
N ILE A 213 -10.86 -15.83 8.73
CA ILE A 213 -10.70 -16.44 7.40
C ILE A 213 -9.87 -17.73 7.55
N PRO A 214 -10.48 -18.92 7.46
CA PRO A 214 -9.76 -20.17 7.70
C PRO A 214 -8.76 -20.48 6.57
N GLU A 215 -7.67 -21.17 6.90
CA GLU A 215 -6.58 -21.47 5.96
C GLU A 215 -7.07 -22.16 4.67
N LYS A 216 -8.00 -23.10 4.78
CA LYS A 216 -8.60 -23.81 3.64
C LYS A 216 -9.30 -22.91 2.61
N LYS A 217 -9.67 -21.68 3.00
CA LYS A 217 -10.27 -20.69 2.09
C LYS A 217 -9.24 -19.73 1.48
N ARG A 218 -7.98 -19.76 1.93
CA ARG A 218 -6.93 -18.84 1.45
C ARG A 218 -6.25 -19.39 0.21
N VAL A 219 -6.16 -18.60 -0.83
CA VAL A 219 -5.45 -18.88 -2.06
C VAL A 219 -4.34 -17.86 -2.23
N PHE A 220 -3.09 -18.29 -2.10
CA PHE A 220 -1.95 -17.38 -2.17
C PHE A 220 -1.49 -17.18 -3.60
N THR A 221 -1.25 -15.91 -3.98
CA THR A 221 -0.70 -15.59 -5.29
C THR A 221 0.80 -15.86 -5.35
N SER A 222 1.30 -16.05 -6.57
CA SER A 222 2.71 -16.20 -6.87
C SER A 222 3.02 -15.61 -8.25
N ALA A 223 4.28 -15.53 -8.63
CA ALA A 223 4.68 -15.11 -9.97
C ALA A 223 4.07 -15.98 -11.10
N ARG A 224 3.72 -17.25 -10.78
CA ARG A 224 3.10 -18.21 -11.70
C ARG A 224 1.62 -18.41 -11.43
N PHE A 225 0.99 -17.55 -10.64
CA PHE A 225 -0.43 -17.64 -10.33
C PHE A 225 -1.28 -17.26 -11.53
N HIS A 226 -2.25 -18.09 -11.88
CA HIS A 226 -3.30 -17.78 -12.86
C HIS A 226 -4.54 -18.61 -12.53
N ALA A 227 -5.60 -17.94 -12.11
CA ALA A 227 -6.85 -18.58 -11.74
C ALA A 227 -8.03 -17.94 -12.47
N GLN A 228 -8.98 -18.78 -12.93
CA GLN A 228 -10.31 -18.38 -13.35
C GLN A 228 -11.29 -18.75 -12.24
N CYS A 229 -12.08 -17.80 -11.79
CA CYS A 229 -13.07 -17.99 -10.74
C CYS A 229 -14.47 -18.13 -11.36
N GLU A 230 -15.27 -19.07 -10.90
CA GLU A 230 -16.67 -19.17 -11.32
C GLU A 230 -17.39 -17.85 -11.10
N THR A 231 -17.33 -17.33 -9.89
CA THR A 231 -17.76 -15.97 -9.54
C THR A 231 -16.61 -15.24 -8.85
N LEU A 232 -16.07 -14.19 -9.50
CA LEU A 232 -15.02 -13.35 -8.91
C LEU A 232 -15.64 -12.06 -8.36
N LEU A 233 -15.51 -11.85 -7.05
CA LEU A 233 -15.81 -10.60 -6.38
C LEU A 233 -14.54 -9.75 -6.32
N VAL A 234 -14.66 -8.53 -6.81
CA VAL A 234 -13.57 -7.57 -6.94
C VAL A 234 -13.91 -6.31 -6.14
N PRO A 235 -13.55 -6.24 -4.86
CA PRO A 235 -13.61 -4.98 -4.13
C PRO A 235 -12.52 -4.03 -4.65
N SER A 236 -12.86 -2.75 -4.83
CA SER A 236 -11.91 -1.73 -5.28
C SER A 236 -10.78 -1.52 -4.28
N MET A 237 -9.74 -0.80 -4.70
CA MET A 237 -8.74 -0.27 -3.76
C MET A 237 -9.41 0.75 -2.83
N PRO A 238 -8.94 0.89 -1.56
CA PRO A 238 -9.44 1.90 -0.63
C PRO A 238 -9.22 3.33 -1.11
N GLY A 239 -8.11 3.55 -1.79
CA GLY A 239 -7.68 4.83 -2.33
C GLY A 239 -6.54 4.66 -3.33
N PRO A 240 -5.88 5.74 -3.75
CA PRO A 240 -4.57 5.64 -4.38
C PRO A 240 -3.60 4.88 -3.47
N SER A 241 -2.78 3.99 -4.03
CA SER A 241 -1.87 3.17 -3.24
C SER A 241 -0.95 4.03 -2.36
N GLY A 242 -0.85 3.67 -1.09
CA GLY A 242 -0.13 4.45 -0.09
C GLY A 242 -0.97 5.52 0.62
N GLN A 243 -2.24 5.69 0.27
CA GLN A 243 -3.17 6.60 0.92
C GLN A 243 -4.31 5.80 1.55
N CYS A 244 -4.45 5.92 2.87
CA CYS A 244 -5.42 5.15 3.64
C CYS A 244 -6.55 6.09 4.13
N PRO A 245 -7.77 6.03 3.56
CA PRO A 245 -8.87 6.89 3.98
C PRO A 245 -9.37 6.52 5.39
N GLN A 246 -10.03 7.48 6.03
CA GLN A 246 -10.52 7.33 7.41
C GLN A 246 -11.39 6.08 7.62
N TRP A 247 -12.24 5.71 6.66
CA TRP A 247 -13.06 4.51 6.77
C TRP A 247 -12.24 3.20 6.82
N ALA A 248 -11.10 3.18 6.11
CA ALA A 248 -10.19 2.03 6.12
C ALA A 248 -9.47 1.90 7.46
N ILE A 249 -9.08 3.03 8.06
CA ILE A 249 -8.53 3.08 9.42
C ILE A 249 -9.59 2.64 10.44
N ALA A 250 -10.83 3.11 10.30
CA ALA A 250 -11.94 2.70 11.16
C ALA A 250 -12.14 1.19 11.13
N PHE A 251 -12.16 0.58 9.95
CA PHE A 251 -12.22 -0.87 9.80
C PHE A 251 -11.09 -1.60 10.54
N LEU A 252 -9.84 -1.14 10.39
CA LEU A 252 -8.72 -1.75 11.10
C LEU A 252 -8.90 -1.67 12.62
N ARG A 253 -9.33 -0.53 13.14
CA ARG A 253 -9.58 -0.32 14.57
C ARG A 253 -10.75 -1.18 15.07
N GLU A 254 -11.87 -1.18 14.38
CA GLU A 254 -13.05 -1.99 14.71
C GLU A 254 -12.71 -3.49 14.72
N THR A 255 -11.85 -3.92 13.81
CA THR A 255 -11.40 -5.32 13.71
C THR A 255 -10.46 -5.73 14.84
N PHE A 256 -9.48 -4.89 15.18
CA PHE A 256 -8.37 -5.31 16.04
C PHE A 256 -8.45 -4.78 17.47
N PHE A 257 -9.11 -3.65 17.75
CA PHE A 257 -9.24 -3.14 19.11
C PHE A 257 -10.02 -4.06 20.07
N PRO A 258 -11.04 -4.82 19.65
CA PRO A 258 -11.68 -5.81 20.53
C PRO A 258 -10.78 -6.98 20.94
N LYS A 259 -9.61 -7.11 20.29
CA LYS A 259 -8.67 -8.24 20.47
C LYS A 259 -7.42 -7.87 21.27
N ILE A 260 -7.33 -6.63 21.74
CA ILE A 260 -6.20 -6.13 22.53
C ILE A 260 -6.57 -5.97 24.00
N GLU A 261 -5.57 -6.11 24.87
CA GLU A 261 -5.62 -5.66 26.26
C GLU A 261 -5.17 -4.20 26.29
N ARG A 262 -6.04 -3.30 26.69
CA ARG A 262 -5.68 -1.88 26.79
C ARG A 262 -4.74 -1.67 27.98
N GLY A 263 -3.52 -1.24 27.71
CA GLY A 263 -2.57 -0.81 28.73
C GLY A 263 -3.07 0.43 29.47
N SER A 264 -2.69 0.56 30.73
CA SER A 264 -3.21 1.59 31.64
C SER A 264 -2.48 2.93 31.56
N ALA A 265 -1.27 3.00 31.00
CA ALA A 265 -0.45 4.21 30.99
C ALA A 265 -0.02 4.62 29.57
N PRO A 266 -0.14 5.92 29.23
CA PRO A 266 0.40 6.45 27.97
C PRO A 266 1.90 6.23 27.89
N GLN A 267 2.40 5.74 26.74
CA GLN A 267 3.82 5.44 26.52
C GLN A 267 4.41 6.34 25.45
N ARG A 268 5.66 6.76 25.66
CA ARG A 268 6.51 7.34 24.61
C ARG A 268 7.35 6.22 24.01
N ILE A 269 7.29 6.00 22.70
CA ILE A 269 8.00 4.90 22.04
C ILE A 269 8.94 5.42 20.97
N TYR A 270 10.16 4.88 20.98
CA TYR A 270 11.13 5.04 19.91
C TYR A 270 11.26 3.71 19.15
N ILE A 271 10.95 3.73 17.86
CA ILE A 271 11.06 2.55 17.00
C ILE A 271 12.46 2.53 16.40
N SER A 272 13.31 1.64 16.89
CA SER A 272 14.64 1.42 16.35
C SER A 272 14.58 0.64 15.04
N ARG A 273 15.45 1.03 14.09
CA ARG A 273 15.65 0.32 12.82
C ARG A 273 17.05 -0.29 12.71
N GLN A 274 17.76 -0.42 13.81
CA GLN A 274 19.14 -0.91 13.78
C GLN A 274 19.27 -2.31 13.17
N ARG A 275 18.23 -3.15 13.28
CA ARG A 275 18.16 -4.50 12.70
C ARG A 275 17.60 -4.53 11.28
N SER A 276 17.21 -3.39 10.74
CA SER A 276 16.71 -3.26 9.36
C SER A 276 17.88 -3.23 8.36
N ARG A 277 17.58 -3.55 7.10
CA ARG A 277 18.60 -3.57 6.03
C ARG A 277 18.99 -2.16 5.57
N TYR A 278 18.10 -1.17 5.75
CA TYR A 278 18.24 0.21 5.26
C TYR A 278 17.43 1.19 6.11
N ARG A 279 17.71 2.49 5.96
CA ARG A 279 17.13 3.60 6.73
C ARG A 279 17.37 3.42 8.23
N ARG A 280 18.58 2.98 8.59
CA ARG A 280 19.06 2.91 9.96
C ARG A 280 19.58 4.27 10.39
N LEU A 281 19.62 4.55 11.66
CA LEU A 281 20.34 5.70 12.18
C LEU A 281 21.83 5.38 12.26
N LEU A 282 22.66 6.16 11.54
CA LEU A 282 24.11 5.99 11.57
C LEU A 282 24.73 6.36 12.93
N ASN A 283 24.07 7.25 13.66
CA ASN A 283 24.43 7.69 15.00
C ASN A 283 23.31 7.34 16.00
N GLU A 284 22.82 6.12 15.99
CA GLU A 284 21.67 5.71 16.81
C GLU A 284 21.94 5.84 18.31
N ALA A 285 23.14 5.55 18.81
CA ALA A 285 23.43 5.58 20.24
C ALA A 285 23.14 6.96 20.87
N PRO A 286 23.69 8.10 20.42
CA PRO A 286 23.35 9.40 21.00
C PRO A 286 21.89 9.80 20.78
N VAL A 287 21.24 9.41 19.67
CA VAL A 287 19.80 9.65 19.43
C VAL A 287 18.95 8.88 20.43
N ARG A 288 19.24 7.60 20.63
CA ARG A 288 18.57 6.74 21.61
C ARG A 288 18.71 7.30 23.02
N ASP A 289 19.95 7.65 23.44
CA ASP A 289 20.22 8.14 24.79
C ASP A 289 19.47 9.45 25.07
N LEU A 290 19.37 10.35 24.07
CA LEU A 290 18.53 11.55 24.15
C LEU A 290 17.05 11.20 24.31
N LEU A 291 16.53 10.24 23.57
CA LEU A 291 15.14 9.83 23.64
C LEU A 291 14.81 9.12 24.95
N LEU A 292 15.70 8.23 25.42
CA LEU A 292 15.55 7.56 26.72
C LEU A 292 15.52 8.58 27.88
N SER A 293 16.39 9.62 27.86
CA SER A 293 16.38 10.69 28.86
C SER A 293 15.06 11.48 28.90
N ARG A 294 14.26 11.41 27.84
CA ARG A 294 12.94 12.04 27.73
C ARG A 294 11.77 11.06 27.91
N GLY A 295 12.06 9.90 28.50
CA GLY A 295 11.06 8.89 28.88
C GLY A 295 10.54 8.07 27.69
N PHE A 296 11.24 8.07 26.56
CA PHE A 296 10.94 7.12 25.49
C PHE A 296 11.47 5.73 25.83
N ARG A 297 10.73 4.71 25.39
CA ARG A 297 11.19 3.32 25.43
C ARG A 297 11.58 2.89 24.01
N GLU A 298 12.77 2.32 23.86
CA GLU A 298 13.19 1.72 22.59
C GLU A 298 12.40 0.43 22.31
N VAL A 299 11.99 0.27 21.07
CA VAL A 299 11.17 -0.86 20.61
C VAL A 299 11.66 -1.37 19.26
N PHE A 300 11.79 -2.69 19.16
CA PHE A 300 12.03 -3.43 17.93
C PHE A 300 10.73 -4.11 17.51
N LEU A 301 10.00 -3.55 16.55
CA LEU A 301 8.66 -4.02 16.18
C LEU A 301 8.69 -5.45 15.60
N GLU A 302 9.77 -5.84 14.97
CA GLU A 302 9.94 -7.18 14.42
C GLU A 302 9.95 -8.29 15.49
N GLU A 303 10.16 -7.96 16.75
CA GLU A 303 10.10 -8.89 17.88
C GLU A 303 8.68 -9.04 18.45
N LEU A 304 7.79 -8.14 18.08
CA LEU A 304 6.45 -8.11 18.64
C LEU A 304 5.44 -8.79 17.71
N PRO A 305 4.61 -9.70 18.22
CA PRO A 305 3.43 -10.17 17.50
C PRO A 305 2.53 -9.00 17.08
N PHE A 306 1.82 -9.13 15.96
CA PHE A 306 0.97 -8.06 15.41
C PHE A 306 0.04 -7.42 16.45
N ILE A 307 -0.67 -8.22 17.26
CA ILE A 307 -1.58 -7.69 18.28
C ILE A 307 -0.84 -6.87 19.35
N LYS A 308 0.38 -7.27 19.72
CA LYS A 308 1.19 -6.48 20.67
C LYS A 308 1.70 -5.17 20.06
N GLN A 309 1.90 -5.12 18.74
CA GLN A 309 2.13 -3.84 18.07
C GLN A 309 0.87 -2.95 18.13
N VAL A 310 -0.33 -3.51 17.87
CA VAL A 310 -1.60 -2.77 17.98
C VAL A 310 -1.80 -2.21 19.41
N GLU A 311 -1.58 -3.02 20.45
CA GLU A 311 -1.65 -2.61 21.86
C GLU A 311 -0.69 -1.45 22.16
N LEU A 312 0.55 -1.58 21.71
CA LEU A 312 1.60 -0.60 21.91
C LEU A 312 1.21 0.77 21.33
N PHE A 313 0.78 0.79 20.05
CA PHE A 313 0.40 2.03 19.40
C PHE A 313 -0.94 2.59 19.91
N ALA A 314 -1.88 1.76 20.32
CA ALA A 314 -3.14 2.20 20.93
C ALA A 314 -2.92 2.94 22.25
N SER A 315 -1.83 2.63 22.99
CA SER A 315 -1.44 3.28 24.24
C SER A 315 -0.37 4.36 24.05
N ALA A 316 0.14 4.58 22.83
CA ALA A 316 1.21 5.55 22.59
C ALA A 316 0.71 6.99 22.78
N SER A 317 1.45 7.78 23.55
CA SER A 317 1.30 9.24 23.64
C SER A 317 2.27 9.97 22.69
N ALA A 318 3.40 9.35 22.37
CA ALA A 318 4.35 9.83 21.40
C ALA A 318 5.09 8.69 20.71
N VAL A 319 5.36 8.87 19.41
CA VAL A 319 6.09 7.92 18.55
C VAL A 319 7.22 8.66 17.87
N VAL A 320 8.44 8.19 18.02
CA VAL A 320 9.61 8.65 17.24
C VAL A 320 10.13 7.48 16.43
N ALA A 321 10.35 7.67 15.13
CA ALA A 321 10.89 6.62 14.26
C ALA A 321 11.58 7.15 13.01
N PRO A 322 12.61 6.48 12.49
CA PRO A 322 13.02 6.63 11.12
C PRO A 322 11.90 6.15 10.17
N HIS A 323 11.79 6.79 9.00
CA HIS A 323 10.80 6.39 7.99
C HIS A 323 10.84 4.89 7.70
N GLY A 324 9.68 4.24 7.83
CA GLY A 324 9.60 2.79 7.62
C GLY A 324 8.23 2.19 7.92
N ALA A 325 8.00 0.97 7.40
CA ALA A 325 6.71 0.28 7.45
C ALA A 325 6.13 0.11 8.86
N GLY A 326 6.95 0.13 9.92
CA GLY A 326 6.48 0.11 11.31
C GLY A 326 5.55 1.27 11.66
N LEU A 327 5.71 2.43 11.00
CA LEU A 327 4.83 3.59 11.16
C LEU A 327 3.40 3.38 10.61
N THR A 328 3.14 2.29 9.89
CA THR A 328 1.76 1.91 9.53
C THR A 328 0.87 1.75 10.76
N ASN A 329 1.45 1.35 11.88
CA ASN A 329 0.74 1.19 13.15
C ASN A 329 0.21 2.52 13.73
N LEU A 330 0.60 3.68 13.17
CA LEU A 330 -0.04 4.97 13.48
C LEU A 330 -1.56 4.94 13.26
N ALA A 331 -2.05 4.05 12.40
CA ALA A 331 -3.47 3.78 12.23
C ALA A 331 -4.16 3.43 13.57
N PHE A 332 -3.45 2.89 14.53
CA PHE A 332 -3.97 2.49 15.84
C PHE A 332 -3.77 3.53 16.96
N CYS A 333 -3.02 4.59 16.72
CA CYS A 333 -2.82 5.65 17.71
C CYS A 333 -4.10 6.45 17.99
N SER A 334 -4.22 6.96 19.19
CA SER A 334 -5.30 7.89 19.57
C SER A 334 -5.10 9.26 18.91
N PRO A 335 -6.16 10.01 18.58
CA PRO A 335 -6.05 11.40 18.14
C PRO A 335 -5.19 12.24 19.11
N GLY A 336 -4.36 13.12 18.57
CA GLY A 336 -3.42 13.95 19.34
C GLY A 336 -2.12 13.27 19.76
N THR A 337 -1.94 11.97 19.50
CA THR A 337 -0.62 11.32 19.67
C THR A 337 0.43 12.05 18.84
N LYS A 338 1.56 12.37 19.48
CA LYS A 338 2.67 13.07 18.84
C LYS A 338 3.51 12.10 18.02
N VAL A 339 3.81 12.48 16.79
CA VAL A 339 4.62 11.66 15.88
C VAL A 339 5.81 12.49 15.42
N LEU A 340 7.01 11.94 15.55
CA LEU A 340 8.21 12.52 14.95
C LEU A 340 8.84 11.50 14.00
N GLU A 341 8.75 11.77 12.72
CA GLU A 341 9.34 10.94 11.67
C GLU A 341 10.70 11.50 11.24
N LEU A 342 11.71 10.62 11.15
CA LEU A 342 13.08 10.97 10.78
C LEU A 342 13.33 10.51 9.33
N PHE A 343 13.76 11.44 8.48
CA PHE A 343 14.03 11.18 7.07
C PHE A 343 15.50 11.36 6.69
N SER A 344 15.96 10.59 5.70
CA SER A 344 17.08 11.02 4.88
C SER A 344 16.67 12.24 4.04
N PRO A 345 17.53 13.25 3.84
CA PRO A 345 17.23 14.38 2.97
C PRO A 345 16.98 13.96 1.51
N ASN A 346 17.48 12.79 1.10
CA ASN A 346 17.34 12.27 -0.25
C ASN A 346 16.15 11.31 -0.42
N TYR A 347 15.37 11.06 0.65
CA TYR A 347 14.17 10.24 0.59
C TYR A 347 13.12 10.72 1.59
N VAL A 348 12.24 11.57 1.16
CA VAL A 348 11.05 12.02 1.90
C VAL A 348 9.82 11.42 1.23
N ASN A 349 8.95 10.78 2.01
CA ASN A 349 7.71 10.18 1.54
C ASN A 349 6.57 10.56 2.49
N GLU A 350 5.48 11.05 1.94
CA GLU A 350 4.37 11.63 2.67
C GLU A 350 3.35 10.62 3.22
N CYS A 351 3.51 9.32 2.98
CA CYS A 351 2.48 8.31 3.29
C CYS A 351 2.11 8.22 4.78
N PHE A 352 3.07 8.42 5.71
CA PHE A 352 2.76 8.39 7.14
C PHE A 352 2.25 9.73 7.67
N TRP A 353 2.61 10.85 7.03
CA TRP A 353 1.92 12.11 7.27
C TRP A 353 0.46 12.05 6.82
N ASP A 354 0.18 11.50 5.62
CA ASP A 354 -1.20 11.26 5.17
C ASP A 354 -1.98 10.40 6.18
N LEU A 355 -1.35 9.33 6.68
CA LEU A 355 -1.97 8.45 7.68
C LEU A 355 -2.20 9.20 9.01
N ALA A 356 -1.24 10.04 9.42
CA ALA A 356 -1.36 10.86 10.62
C ALA A 356 -2.50 11.88 10.50
N GLU A 357 -2.69 12.49 9.33
CA GLU A 357 -3.82 13.41 9.07
C GLU A 357 -5.17 12.70 9.18
N GLU A 358 -5.32 11.52 8.57
CA GLU A 358 -6.55 10.72 8.66
C GLU A 358 -6.84 10.22 10.08
N THR A 359 -5.81 10.05 10.91
CA THR A 359 -5.91 9.65 12.32
C THR A 359 -5.93 10.83 13.30
N ARG A 360 -5.78 12.05 12.82
CA ARG A 360 -5.73 13.30 13.61
C ARG A 360 -4.59 13.31 14.63
N LEU A 361 -3.40 12.88 14.20
CA LEU A 361 -2.19 12.91 15.02
C LEU A 361 -1.51 14.28 14.92
N ASP A 362 -0.66 14.59 15.89
CA ASP A 362 0.22 15.76 15.88
C ASP A 362 1.54 15.37 15.24
N TYR A 363 1.67 15.63 13.93
CA TYR A 363 2.76 15.12 13.12
C TYR A 363 3.87 16.14 12.93
N HIS A 364 5.07 15.70 13.28
CA HIS A 364 6.34 16.37 13.14
C HIS A 364 7.29 15.54 12.27
N TYR A 365 8.21 16.20 11.61
CA TYR A 365 9.31 15.51 10.92
C TYR A 365 10.64 16.25 11.07
N LEU A 366 11.73 15.52 10.92
CA LEU A 366 13.10 16.02 10.93
C LEU A 366 13.88 15.42 9.77
N LEU A 367 14.58 16.26 9.00
CA LEU A 367 15.52 15.82 7.98
C LEU A 367 16.88 15.54 8.62
N GLY A 368 17.46 14.40 8.27
CA GLY A 368 18.81 14.04 8.62
C GLY A 368 19.85 14.96 8.03
N GLU A 369 21.07 14.82 8.52
CA GLU A 369 22.25 15.53 7.99
C GLU A 369 22.61 15.04 6.59
N GLY A 370 23.23 15.91 5.81
CA GLY A 370 23.71 15.63 4.46
C GLY A 370 23.35 16.71 3.46
N LYS A 371 23.79 16.51 2.23
CA LYS A 371 23.49 17.45 1.15
C LYS A 371 22.00 17.40 0.84
N GLN A 372 21.34 18.54 1.02
CA GLN A 372 19.94 18.68 0.62
C GLN A 372 19.84 18.70 -0.91
N PRO A 373 18.88 17.94 -1.49
CA PRO A 373 18.57 18.07 -2.91
C PRO A 373 18.11 19.48 -3.27
N ALA A 374 18.21 19.83 -4.55
CA ALA A 374 17.61 21.05 -5.04
C ALA A 374 16.08 21.04 -4.78
N GLU A 375 15.49 22.23 -4.65
CA GLU A 375 14.03 22.38 -4.48
C GLU A 375 13.29 21.63 -5.61
N ASN A 376 12.27 20.88 -5.27
CA ASN A 376 11.48 20.00 -6.15
C ASN A 376 12.26 18.83 -6.79
N ALA A 377 13.48 18.54 -6.37
CA ALA A 377 14.20 17.33 -6.75
C ALA A 377 13.88 16.19 -5.79
N ASP A 378 13.66 15.00 -6.35
CA ASP A 378 13.50 13.77 -5.58
C ASP A 378 14.55 12.73 -6.04
N PRO A 379 15.67 12.61 -5.32
CA PRO A 379 16.69 11.60 -5.62
C PRO A 379 16.18 10.16 -5.44
N HIS A 380 15.09 9.99 -4.72
CA HIS A 380 14.41 8.71 -4.46
C HIS A 380 15.35 7.61 -3.92
N ARG A 381 16.28 8.00 -3.03
CA ARG A 381 17.24 7.05 -2.41
C ARG A 381 16.58 6.28 -1.27
N VAL A 382 15.68 5.38 -1.63
CA VAL A 382 14.80 4.62 -0.71
C VAL A 382 15.53 3.81 0.36
N GLU A 383 16.81 3.49 0.16
CA GLU A 383 17.61 2.65 1.06
C GLU A 383 18.62 3.45 1.89
N GLU A 384 18.68 4.77 1.73
CA GLU A 384 19.69 5.59 2.40
C GLU A 384 19.52 5.61 3.91
N ASP A 385 20.61 5.31 4.62
CA ASP A 385 20.71 5.40 6.08
C ASP A 385 20.74 6.89 6.51
N ILE A 386 20.33 7.18 7.74
CA ILE A 386 20.05 8.53 8.23
C ILE A 386 21.07 8.89 9.33
N ARG A 387 21.67 10.06 9.24
CA ARG A 387 22.41 10.67 10.35
C ARG A 387 21.57 11.82 10.92
N VAL A 388 21.33 11.83 12.20
CA VAL A 388 20.46 12.82 12.88
C VAL A 388 21.30 13.81 13.65
N ASP A 389 21.09 15.10 13.43
CA ASP A 389 21.60 16.16 14.30
C ASP A 389 20.83 16.12 15.63
N CYS A 390 21.54 15.76 16.72
CA CYS A 390 20.91 15.62 18.04
C CYS A 390 20.42 16.97 18.62
N GLU A 391 21.01 18.09 18.24
CA GLU A 391 20.54 19.40 18.66
C GLU A 391 19.24 19.78 17.95
N LYS A 392 19.16 19.54 16.65
CA LYS A 392 17.89 19.69 15.91
C LYS A 392 16.81 18.75 16.44
N LEU A 393 17.17 17.49 16.77
CA LEU A 393 16.25 16.54 17.38
C LEU A 393 15.72 17.08 18.72
N ARG A 394 16.61 17.56 19.59
CA ARG A 394 16.23 18.16 20.88
C ARG A 394 15.23 19.31 20.69
N ARG A 395 15.51 20.25 19.79
CA ARG A 395 14.63 21.37 19.47
C ARG A 395 13.27 20.90 18.91
N THR A 396 13.26 19.85 18.07
CA THR A 396 12.03 19.30 17.51
C THR A 396 11.17 18.66 18.61
N LEU A 397 11.78 17.91 19.52
CA LEU A 397 11.08 17.32 20.68
C LEU A 397 10.50 18.41 21.58
N GLU A 398 11.23 19.49 21.84
CA GLU A 398 10.75 20.62 22.64
C GLU A 398 9.59 21.35 21.95
N ALA A 399 9.68 21.59 20.64
CA ALA A 399 8.59 22.19 19.84
C ALA A 399 7.34 21.31 19.86
N ALA A 400 7.51 19.97 19.90
CA ALA A 400 6.42 19.01 20.06
C ALA A 400 5.90 18.91 21.52
N GLY A 401 6.49 19.63 22.49
CA GLY A 401 6.15 19.52 23.91
C GLY A 401 6.58 18.20 24.57
N LEU A 402 7.60 17.57 24.02
CA LEU A 402 8.21 16.30 24.52
C LEU A 402 9.51 16.61 25.28
N LYS A 403 9.37 17.36 26.37
CA LYS A 403 10.49 17.75 27.25
C LYS A 403 10.96 16.57 28.09
#